data_5f3750114519bf6bf204a80edd79f528
#
_entry.id   5f3750114519bf6bf204a80edd79f528
#
_cell.length_a   1.000
_cell.length_b   1.000
_cell.length_c   1.000
_cell.angle_alpha   90.00
_cell.angle_beta   90.00
_cell.angle_gamma   90.00
#
_symmetry.space_group_name_H-M   'P 1'
#
loop_
_entity.id
_entity.type
_entity.pdbx_description
1 polymer ?
#
loop_
_entity_poly.entity_id
_entity_poly.type
_entity_poly.pdbx_seq_one_letter_code
_entity_poly.pdbx_strand_id
1 'polypeptide(L)'
;IESKYLIRFNTISLDYEINIKGKTNWESLNLYSLLIELNKNGIETNYNKLEILIKSNLIERYNPIKEYFMELKKFDQKRDYIKELAFHVTTNDNDAFEYHFKKWLARAVICAIEKEKINKHCLVLANGDQHSGKSTFIQNLIPKKLNNYIAEDIGTDKDSRIKMCKNLIINLEELSVIGKTEVNFLKSLISKVFINERLPYERRAENLPRICSFIGSTNMVDFLTDETGSVRWIIFDVIGRINFAYSKTVDIDKVW
;
A
#
# COMPACT_ATOMS: atom_id res chain seq x y z
N ILE A 1 -7.09 32.46 1.06
CA ILE A 1 -7.09 30.99 0.90
C ILE A 1 -7.54 30.37 2.21
N GLU A 2 -6.85 30.60 3.31
CA GLU A 2 -7.10 29.98 4.62
C GLU A 2 -8.49 30.25 5.22
N SER A 3 -9.19 31.29 4.80
CA SER A 3 -10.56 31.56 5.27
C SER A 3 -11.56 30.52 4.75
N LYS A 4 -11.36 29.99 3.55
CA LYS A 4 -12.28 29.09 2.84
C LYS A 4 -11.75 27.69 2.66
N TYR A 5 -10.43 27.52 2.48
CA TYR A 5 -9.81 26.25 2.14
C TYR A 5 -8.84 25.76 3.19
N LEU A 6 -8.74 24.45 3.30
CA LEU A 6 -7.63 23.73 3.91
C LEU A 6 -6.82 23.11 2.76
N ILE A 7 -5.50 23.26 2.80
CA ILE A 7 -4.60 22.67 1.81
C ILE A 7 -3.55 21.88 2.56
N ARG A 8 -3.24 20.69 2.07
CA ARG A 8 -2.20 19.83 2.63
C ARG A 8 -1.43 19.13 1.53
N PHE A 9 -0.22 18.70 1.82
CA PHE A 9 0.60 17.86 0.95
C PHE A 9 0.54 16.41 1.42
N ASN A 10 -0.03 15.52 0.60
CA ASN A 10 -0.04 14.09 0.85
C ASN A 10 1.33 13.50 0.51
N THR A 11 2.08 13.07 1.55
CA THR A 11 3.46 12.58 1.40
C THR A 11 3.55 11.19 0.78
N ILE A 12 2.42 10.51 0.59
CA ILE A 12 2.34 9.18 -0.02
C ILE A 12 1.98 9.29 -1.50
N SER A 13 0.89 9.97 -1.85
CA SER A 13 0.54 10.22 -3.25
C SER A 13 1.48 11.22 -3.91
N LEU A 14 2.23 12.01 -3.12
CA LEU A 14 3.09 13.11 -3.55
C LEU A 14 2.30 14.18 -4.30
N ASP A 15 1.10 14.47 -3.84
CA ASP A 15 0.18 15.41 -4.42
C ASP A 15 -0.36 16.38 -3.36
N TYR A 16 -0.79 17.58 -3.81
CA TYR A 16 -1.47 18.54 -2.95
C TYR A 16 -2.96 18.28 -2.97
N GLU A 17 -3.56 18.27 -1.78
CA GLU A 17 -4.99 18.07 -1.58
C GLU A 17 -5.62 19.36 -1.04
N ILE A 18 -6.84 19.63 -1.48
CA ILE A 18 -7.65 20.77 -1.06
C ILE A 18 -8.97 20.29 -0.48
N ASN A 19 -9.42 20.96 0.57
CA ASN A 19 -10.74 20.77 1.17
C ASN A 19 -11.40 22.12 1.42
N ILE A 20 -12.69 22.21 1.21
CA ILE A 20 -13.49 23.39 1.63
C ILE A 20 -13.79 23.23 3.12
N LYS A 21 -13.45 24.22 3.93
CA LYS A 21 -13.72 24.20 5.37
C LYS A 21 -15.18 23.84 5.67
N GLY A 22 -15.36 22.87 6.56
CA GLY A 22 -16.68 22.33 6.91
C GLY A 22 -17.17 21.17 6.04
N LYS A 23 -16.43 20.80 4.98
CA LYS A 23 -16.68 19.57 4.22
C LYS A 23 -15.74 18.45 4.68
N THR A 24 -16.12 17.20 4.43
CA THR A 24 -15.32 16.01 4.79
C THR A 24 -14.42 15.52 3.68
N ASN A 25 -14.69 15.92 2.44
CA ASN A 25 -14.00 15.39 1.27
C ASN A 25 -12.77 16.22 0.92
N TRP A 26 -11.64 15.52 0.73
CA TRP A 26 -10.41 16.06 0.15
C TRP A 26 -10.33 15.69 -1.32
N GLU A 27 -9.90 16.64 -2.14
CA GLU A 27 -9.75 16.48 -3.59
C GLU A 27 -8.33 16.87 -3.99
N SER A 28 -7.83 16.35 -5.12
CA SER A 28 -6.55 16.80 -5.67
C SER A 28 -6.61 18.28 -6.02
N LEU A 29 -5.61 19.04 -5.61
CA LEU A 29 -5.55 20.47 -5.82
C LEU A 29 -5.25 20.81 -7.30
N ASN A 30 -6.21 21.46 -7.96
CA ASN A 30 -5.98 22.07 -9.26
C ASN A 30 -5.60 23.55 -9.09
N LEU A 31 -4.32 23.86 -9.27
CA LEU A 31 -3.79 25.23 -9.10
C LEU A 31 -4.41 26.25 -10.06
N TYR A 32 -4.75 25.85 -11.30
CA TYR A 32 -5.38 26.75 -12.26
C TYR A 32 -6.80 27.12 -11.84
N SER A 33 -7.56 26.14 -11.37
CA SER A 33 -8.92 26.37 -10.87
C SER A 33 -8.90 27.28 -9.63
N LEU A 34 -7.96 27.06 -8.71
CA LEU A 34 -7.79 27.89 -7.53
C LEU A 34 -7.40 29.33 -7.92
N LEU A 35 -6.47 29.51 -8.88
CA LEU A 35 -6.03 30.81 -9.37
C LEU A 35 -7.22 31.61 -9.96
N ILE A 36 -8.02 30.96 -10.82
CA ILE A 36 -9.19 31.60 -11.44
C ILE A 36 -10.19 32.03 -10.37
N GLU A 37 -10.43 31.20 -9.38
CA GLU A 37 -11.36 31.50 -8.30
C GLU A 37 -10.87 32.68 -7.44
N LEU A 38 -9.59 32.69 -7.07
CA LEU A 38 -9.01 33.79 -6.30
C LEU A 38 -9.15 35.13 -7.01
N ASN A 39 -8.81 35.18 -8.30
CA ASN A 39 -8.94 36.40 -9.11
C ASN A 39 -10.40 36.86 -9.25
N LYS A 40 -11.36 35.92 -9.41
CA LYS A 40 -12.81 36.25 -9.43
C LYS A 40 -13.29 36.84 -8.10
N ASN A 41 -12.65 36.49 -6.98
CA ASN A 41 -12.97 37.02 -5.65
C ASN A 41 -12.14 38.27 -5.29
N GLY A 42 -11.51 38.91 -6.26
CA GLY A 42 -10.75 40.15 -6.05
C GLY A 42 -9.36 39.98 -5.43
N ILE A 43 -8.85 38.74 -5.35
CA ILE A 43 -7.51 38.47 -4.85
C ILE A 43 -6.57 38.40 -6.06
N GLU A 44 -5.90 39.49 -6.36
CA GLU A 44 -4.94 39.58 -7.45
C GLU A 44 -3.70 38.74 -7.16
N THR A 45 -3.55 37.64 -7.90
CA THR A 45 -2.39 36.77 -7.84
C THR A 45 -2.09 36.15 -9.20
N ASN A 46 -0.93 35.52 -9.33
CA ASN A 46 -0.56 34.78 -10.53
C ASN A 46 -0.08 33.37 -10.18
N TYR A 47 0.07 32.53 -11.20
CA TYR A 47 0.44 31.14 -11.05
C TYR A 47 1.74 30.96 -10.23
N ASN A 48 2.79 31.72 -10.54
CA ASN A 48 4.08 31.58 -9.87
C ASN A 48 4.01 31.92 -8.37
N LYS A 49 3.31 32.98 -8.00
CA LYS A 49 3.13 33.34 -6.58
C LYS A 49 2.34 32.27 -5.84
N LEU A 50 1.29 31.75 -6.47
CA LEU A 50 0.47 30.69 -5.89
C LEU A 50 1.26 29.39 -5.76
N GLU A 51 2.03 29.01 -6.76
CA GLU A 51 2.90 27.82 -6.73
C GLU A 51 3.96 27.90 -5.62
N ILE A 52 4.61 29.06 -5.46
CA ILE A 52 5.58 29.30 -4.37
C ILE A 52 4.92 29.10 -3.01
N LEU A 53 3.72 29.64 -2.80
CA LEU A 53 2.98 29.48 -1.55
C LEU A 53 2.66 28.00 -1.30
N ILE A 54 2.11 27.32 -2.28
CA ILE A 54 1.69 25.91 -2.16
C ILE A 54 2.88 24.97 -1.95
N LYS A 55 4.02 25.23 -2.60
CA LYS A 55 5.26 24.44 -2.44
C LYS A 55 6.09 24.83 -1.21
N SER A 56 5.66 25.85 -0.45
CA SER A 56 6.36 26.29 0.75
C SER A 56 6.16 25.34 1.94
N ASN A 57 6.99 25.52 2.97
CA ASN A 57 6.86 24.79 4.25
C ASN A 57 5.65 25.23 5.10
N LEU A 58 4.87 26.20 4.63
CA LEU A 58 3.62 26.62 5.29
C LEU A 58 2.48 25.60 5.11
N ILE A 59 2.57 24.77 4.08
CA ILE A 59 1.56 23.74 3.82
C ILE A 59 1.84 22.51 4.68
N GLU A 60 0.81 22.09 5.39
CA GLU A 60 0.84 20.90 6.24
C GLU A 60 1.20 19.64 5.44
N ARG A 61 2.09 18.83 5.99
CA ARG A 61 2.46 17.54 5.42
C ARG A 61 1.68 16.42 6.10
N TYR A 62 0.94 15.65 5.31
CA TYR A 62 0.02 14.63 5.73
C TYR A 62 0.47 13.25 5.24
N ASN A 63 0.49 12.26 6.13
CA ASN A 63 0.73 10.87 5.77
C ASN A 63 -0.51 10.04 6.10
N PRO A 64 -1.35 9.70 5.10
CA PRO A 64 -2.62 9.01 5.32
C PRO A 64 -2.47 7.61 5.92
N ILE A 65 -1.41 6.90 5.58
CA ILE A 65 -1.15 5.55 6.10
C ILE A 65 -0.76 5.63 7.57
N LYS A 66 0.16 6.55 7.91
CA LYS A 66 0.58 6.74 9.31
C LYS A 66 -0.56 7.21 10.19
N GLU A 67 -1.35 8.17 9.74
CA GLU A 67 -2.50 8.66 10.49
C GLU A 67 -3.55 7.57 10.69
N TYR A 68 -3.85 6.79 9.64
CA TYR A 68 -4.75 5.66 9.77
C TYR A 68 -4.33 4.73 10.92
N PHE A 69 -3.07 4.29 10.97
CA PHE A 69 -2.59 3.40 12.01
C PHE A 69 -2.57 4.06 13.40
N MET A 70 -2.32 5.36 13.49
CA MET A 70 -2.34 6.09 14.76
C MET A 70 -3.76 6.32 15.30
N GLU A 71 -4.76 6.41 14.43
CA GLU A 71 -6.18 6.57 14.80
C GLU A 71 -6.86 5.26 15.18
N LEU A 72 -6.26 4.10 14.88
CA LEU A 72 -6.83 2.82 15.27
C LEU A 72 -7.00 2.72 16.77
N LYS A 73 -8.12 2.13 17.19
CA LYS A 73 -8.37 1.85 18.60
C LYS A 73 -7.34 0.85 19.12
N LYS A 74 -6.88 1.07 20.35
CA LYS A 74 -5.99 0.11 21.01
C LYS A 74 -6.61 -1.28 21.04
N PHE A 75 -5.80 -2.29 20.80
CA PHE A 75 -6.19 -3.68 20.88
C PHE A 75 -6.75 -4.01 22.27
N ASP A 76 -7.97 -4.54 22.33
CA ASP A 76 -8.70 -4.81 23.56
C ASP A 76 -8.33 -6.15 24.23
N GLN A 77 -7.45 -6.94 23.60
CA GLN A 77 -6.96 -8.26 24.03
C GLN A 77 -8.04 -9.33 24.23
N LYS A 78 -9.28 -9.07 23.80
CA LYS A 78 -10.40 -9.99 23.99
C LYS A 78 -10.52 -11.02 22.88
N ARG A 79 -10.09 -10.65 21.66
CA ARG A 79 -10.35 -11.42 20.46
C ARG A 79 -9.18 -11.29 19.49
N ASP A 80 -8.62 -12.39 19.01
CA ASP A 80 -7.54 -12.40 18.01
C ASP A 80 -8.16 -12.34 16.59
N TYR A 81 -8.36 -11.12 16.09
CA TYR A 81 -8.97 -10.89 14.77
C TYR A 81 -8.09 -11.40 13.61
N ILE A 82 -6.77 -11.45 13.80
CA ILE A 82 -5.86 -12.02 12.79
C ILE A 82 -6.07 -13.51 12.68
N LYS A 83 -6.13 -14.21 13.83
CA LYS A 83 -6.40 -15.63 13.90
C LYS A 83 -7.76 -15.98 13.29
N GLU A 84 -8.77 -15.20 13.61
CA GLU A 84 -10.11 -15.40 13.04
C GLU A 84 -10.13 -15.22 11.53
N LEU A 85 -9.44 -14.20 11.02
CA LEU A 85 -9.34 -14.01 9.57
C LEU A 85 -8.57 -15.17 8.92
N ALA A 86 -7.45 -15.59 9.52
CA ALA A 86 -6.65 -16.71 9.03
C ALA A 86 -7.45 -18.01 8.97
N PHE A 87 -8.34 -18.27 9.94
CA PHE A 87 -9.20 -19.46 9.98
C PHE A 87 -10.09 -19.64 8.73
N HIS A 88 -10.37 -18.55 8.02
CA HIS A 88 -11.17 -18.60 6.79
C HIS A 88 -10.38 -19.02 5.54
N VAL A 89 -9.06 -19.16 5.66
CA VAL A 89 -8.16 -19.64 4.60
C VAL A 89 -7.60 -20.99 5.02
N THR A 90 -8.16 -22.07 4.48
CA THR A 90 -7.63 -23.40 4.72
C THR A 90 -6.38 -23.62 3.86
N THR A 91 -5.29 -24.02 4.49
CA THR A 91 -4.01 -24.26 3.81
C THR A 91 -3.48 -25.66 4.12
N ASN A 92 -2.41 -26.05 3.44
CA ASN A 92 -1.65 -27.27 3.72
C ASN A 92 -1.04 -27.30 5.14
N ASP A 93 -0.86 -26.12 5.78
CA ASP A 93 -0.42 -25.97 7.18
C ASP A 93 -1.05 -24.71 7.78
N ASN A 94 -2.19 -24.87 8.45
CA ASN A 94 -2.96 -23.75 9.01
C ASN A 94 -2.24 -23.06 10.17
N ASP A 95 -1.50 -23.79 11.00
CA ASP A 95 -0.79 -23.21 12.15
C ASP A 95 0.40 -22.35 11.66
N ALA A 96 1.16 -22.85 10.71
CA ALA A 96 2.22 -22.06 10.06
C ALA A 96 1.65 -20.86 9.31
N PHE A 97 0.48 -21.02 8.64
CA PHE A 97 -0.18 -19.91 7.95
C PHE A 97 -0.57 -18.80 8.93
N GLU A 98 -1.27 -19.13 10.02
CA GLU A 98 -1.66 -18.15 11.06
C GLU A 98 -0.41 -17.40 11.59
N TYR A 99 0.65 -18.14 11.95
CA TYR A 99 1.89 -17.57 12.48
C TYR A 99 2.58 -16.62 11.49
N HIS A 100 2.77 -17.04 10.25
CA HIS A 100 3.45 -16.24 9.23
C HIS A 100 2.59 -15.07 8.74
N PHE A 101 1.28 -15.25 8.63
CA PHE A 101 0.34 -14.19 8.29
C PHE A 101 0.35 -13.06 9.32
N LYS A 102 0.29 -13.41 10.61
CA LYS A 102 0.41 -12.44 11.71
C LYS A 102 1.74 -11.67 11.67
N LYS A 103 2.84 -12.37 11.44
CA LYS A 103 4.17 -11.74 11.30
C LYS A 103 4.26 -10.87 10.06
N TRP A 104 3.66 -11.28 8.95
CA TRP A 104 3.65 -10.50 7.73
C TRP A 104 2.87 -9.20 7.91
N LEU A 105 1.69 -9.24 8.52
CA LEU A 105 0.89 -8.04 8.84
C LEU A 105 1.67 -7.07 9.74
N ALA A 106 2.24 -7.56 10.83
CA ALA A 106 3.04 -6.73 11.74
C ALA A 106 4.22 -6.05 11.02
N ARG A 107 4.92 -6.79 10.15
CA ARG A 107 6.00 -6.24 9.33
C ARG A 107 5.50 -5.24 8.28
N ALA A 108 4.29 -5.44 7.75
CA ALA A 108 3.68 -4.50 6.81
C ALA A 108 3.40 -3.16 7.48
N VAL A 109 2.86 -3.16 8.69
CA VAL A 109 2.67 -1.93 9.48
C VAL A 109 4.01 -1.23 9.73
N ILE A 110 5.01 -1.94 10.26
CA ILE A 110 6.33 -1.36 10.54
C ILE A 110 6.97 -0.80 9.27
N CYS A 111 6.90 -1.52 8.15
CA CYS A 111 7.41 -1.06 6.86
C CYS A 111 6.75 0.24 6.41
N ALA A 112 5.45 0.40 6.64
CA ALA A 112 4.68 1.55 6.20
C ALA A 112 4.91 2.82 7.04
N ILE A 113 5.24 2.67 8.34
CA ILE A 113 5.37 3.81 9.27
C ILE A 113 6.82 4.18 9.58
N GLU A 114 7.77 3.26 9.40
CA GLU A 114 9.19 3.43 9.74
C GLU A 114 10.08 3.43 8.49
N LYS A 115 10.80 4.53 8.26
CA LYS A 115 11.53 4.79 7.01
C LYS A 115 12.61 3.75 6.64
N GLU A 116 13.20 3.08 7.63
CA GLU A 116 14.33 2.16 7.41
C GLU A 116 13.97 0.69 7.64
N LYS A 117 12.72 0.43 7.97
CA LYS A 117 12.22 -0.93 8.17
C LYS A 117 11.52 -1.41 6.92
N ILE A 118 11.78 -2.65 6.55
CA ILE A 118 11.15 -3.26 5.38
C ILE A 118 10.59 -4.64 5.70
N ASN A 119 9.49 -4.99 5.06
CA ASN A 119 9.00 -6.35 5.01
C ASN A 119 9.75 -7.11 3.90
N LYS A 120 10.70 -7.95 4.27
CA LYS A 120 11.54 -8.72 3.32
C LYS A 120 10.85 -9.98 2.79
N HIS A 121 9.60 -10.20 3.13
CA HIS A 121 8.86 -11.39 2.76
C HIS A 121 7.63 -11.02 1.93
N CYS A 122 7.42 -11.78 0.87
CA CYS A 122 6.18 -11.81 0.12
C CYS A 122 5.38 -13.02 0.59
N LEU A 123 4.17 -12.79 1.08
CA LEU A 123 3.22 -13.87 1.41
C LEU A 123 2.53 -14.28 0.11
N VAL A 124 2.57 -15.56 -0.23
CA VAL A 124 2.00 -16.08 -1.48
C VAL A 124 0.95 -17.12 -1.18
N LEU A 125 -0.24 -16.91 -1.74
CA LEU A 125 -1.34 -17.87 -1.72
C LEU A 125 -1.33 -18.64 -3.04
N ALA A 126 -1.04 -19.93 -3.00
CA ALA A 126 -1.01 -20.81 -4.14
C ALA A 126 -2.25 -21.72 -4.16
N ASN A 127 -2.78 -22.00 -5.33
CA ASN A 127 -3.83 -23.02 -5.52
C ASN A 127 -3.96 -23.32 -7.02
N GLY A 128 -3.89 -24.60 -7.40
CA GLY A 128 -4.05 -25.04 -8.79
C GLY A 128 -5.42 -24.75 -9.39
N ASP A 129 -6.46 -24.60 -8.54
CA ASP A 129 -7.81 -24.31 -9.02
C ASP A 129 -8.00 -22.80 -9.25
N GLN A 130 -8.58 -22.47 -10.40
CA GLN A 130 -9.07 -21.11 -10.66
C GLN A 130 -10.28 -20.81 -9.75
N HIS A 131 -10.48 -19.52 -9.45
CA HIS A 131 -11.61 -19.03 -8.63
C HIS A 131 -11.63 -19.50 -7.17
N SER A 132 -10.48 -19.87 -6.59
CA SER A 132 -10.36 -20.17 -5.16
C SER A 132 -10.53 -18.93 -4.24
N GLY A 133 -10.55 -17.70 -4.82
CA GLY A 133 -10.80 -16.45 -4.10
C GLY A 133 -9.55 -15.75 -3.56
N LYS A 134 -8.34 -16.14 -3.96
CA LYS A 134 -7.07 -15.58 -3.48
C LYS A 134 -6.97 -14.07 -3.67
N SER A 135 -7.17 -13.58 -4.91
CA SER A 135 -7.10 -12.14 -5.23
C SER A 135 -8.14 -11.33 -4.45
N THR A 136 -9.38 -11.85 -4.35
CA THR A 136 -10.44 -11.19 -3.56
C THR A 136 -10.09 -11.13 -2.08
N PHE A 137 -9.49 -12.18 -1.52
CA PHE A 137 -9.02 -12.17 -0.13
C PHE A 137 -7.95 -11.09 0.07
N ILE A 138 -6.97 -11.01 -0.83
CA ILE A 138 -5.90 -10.01 -0.77
C ILE A 138 -6.46 -8.59 -0.85
N GLN A 139 -7.38 -8.31 -1.76
CA GLN A 139 -8.04 -7.01 -1.88
C GLN A 139 -8.82 -6.65 -0.60
N ASN A 140 -9.50 -7.63 0.00
CA ASN A 140 -10.26 -7.43 1.23
C ASN A 140 -9.39 -7.21 2.49
N LEU A 141 -8.08 -7.47 2.43
CA LEU A 141 -7.16 -7.10 3.52
C LEU A 141 -6.97 -5.59 3.65
N ILE A 142 -7.26 -4.83 2.59
CA ILE A 142 -7.04 -3.38 2.61
C ILE A 142 -8.18 -2.69 3.35
N PRO A 143 -7.88 -1.88 4.39
CA PRO A 143 -8.87 -1.05 5.05
C PRO A 143 -9.52 -0.08 4.05
N LYS A 144 -10.83 0.15 4.19
CA LYS A 144 -11.58 1.04 3.27
C LYS A 144 -10.96 2.44 3.14
N LYS A 145 -10.43 2.99 4.24
CA LYS A 145 -9.74 4.29 4.25
C LYS A 145 -8.44 4.29 3.41
N LEU A 146 -7.85 3.12 3.18
CA LEU A 146 -6.58 2.94 2.45
C LEU A 146 -6.73 2.29 1.08
N ASN A 147 -7.96 2.18 0.53
CA ASN A 147 -8.21 1.54 -0.77
C ASN A 147 -7.39 2.12 -1.94
N ASN A 148 -6.98 3.38 -1.84
CA ASN A 148 -6.15 4.04 -2.85
C ASN A 148 -4.65 3.70 -2.73
N TYR A 149 -4.25 2.91 -1.73
CA TYR A 149 -2.85 2.59 -1.44
C TYR A 149 -2.54 1.10 -1.62
N ILE A 150 -3.24 0.46 -2.53
CA ILE A 150 -2.90 -0.85 -3.10
C ILE A 150 -2.55 -0.68 -4.58
N ALA A 151 -1.53 -1.39 -5.04
CA ALA A 151 -1.24 -1.53 -6.45
C ALA A 151 -1.20 -3.00 -6.83
N GLU A 152 -1.59 -3.27 -8.06
CA GLU A 152 -1.43 -4.57 -8.70
C GLU A 152 -0.17 -4.54 -9.55
N ASP A 153 0.60 -5.60 -9.45
CA ASP A 153 1.83 -5.85 -10.20
C ASP A 153 2.90 -4.75 -10.14
N ILE A 154 4.10 -5.16 -10.45
CA ILE A 154 5.25 -4.29 -10.52
C ILE A 154 6.14 -4.70 -11.70
N GLY A 155 6.37 -3.76 -12.60
CA GLY A 155 7.28 -3.93 -13.73
C GLY A 155 8.70 -3.48 -13.43
N THR A 156 9.54 -3.53 -14.46
CA THR A 156 10.95 -3.12 -14.39
C THR A 156 11.16 -1.61 -14.58
N ASP A 157 10.12 -0.90 -14.99
CA ASP A 157 10.16 0.52 -15.28
C ASP A 157 10.24 1.39 -14.00
N LYS A 158 10.50 2.67 -14.21
CA LYS A 158 10.66 3.66 -13.15
C LYS A 158 9.36 3.89 -12.37
N ASP A 159 8.23 3.97 -13.05
CA ASP A 159 6.95 4.27 -12.42
C ASP A 159 6.50 3.11 -11.52
N SER A 160 6.79 1.88 -11.95
CA SER A 160 6.61 0.69 -11.12
C SER A 160 7.45 0.75 -9.83
N ARG A 161 8.71 1.20 -9.89
CA ARG A 161 9.52 1.37 -8.67
C ARG A 161 8.95 2.45 -7.74
N ILE A 162 8.41 3.54 -8.29
CA ILE A 162 7.76 4.60 -7.50
C ILE A 162 6.50 4.07 -6.80
N LYS A 163 5.77 3.09 -7.38
CA LYS A 163 4.63 2.43 -6.71
C LYS A 163 5.03 1.88 -5.33
N MET A 164 6.28 1.43 -5.14
CA MET A 164 6.76 0.90 -3.85
C MET A 164 6.81 1.94 -2.73
N CYS A 165 6.85 3.22 -3.08
CA CYS A 165 6.86 4.34 -2.14
C CYS A 165 5.47 4.97 -1.94
N LYS A 166 4.49 4.57 -2.75
CA LYS A 166 3.14 5.15 -2.77
C LYS A 166 2.03 4.20 -2.33
N ASN A 167 2.35 2.94 -2.08
CA ASN A 167 1.36 1.93 -1.74
C ASN A 167 1.72 1.20 -0.45
N LEU A 168 0.70 0.84 0.34
CA LEU A 168 0.84 -0.01 1.51
C LEU A 168 1.12 -1.46 1.11
N ILE A 169 0.39 -1.93 0.09
CA ILE A 169 0.51 -3.29 -0.43
C ILE A 169 0.69 -3.24 -1.95
N ILE A 170 1.57 -4.10 -2.46
CA ILE A 170 1.63 -4.46 -3.87
C ILE A 170 1.22 -5.93 -3.98
N ASN A 171 0.10 -6.18 -4.66
CA ASN A 171 -0.38 -7.50 -4.97
C ASN A 171 0.26 -7.97 -6.27
N LEU A 172 0.99 -9.08 -6.21
CA LEU A 172 1.62 -9.71 -7.36
C LEU A 172 0.68 -10.81 -7.84
N GLU A 173 -0.06 -10.52 -8.92
CA GLU A 173 -0.97 -11.50 -9.50
C GLU A 173 -0.24 -12.40 -10.51
N GLU A 174 -0.78 -13.60 -10.70
CA GLU A 174 -0.30 -14.57 -11.69
C GLU A 174 1.24 -14.79 -11.69
N LEU A 175 1.83 -14.88 -10.51
CA LEU A 175 3.28 -15.12 -10.37
C LEU A 175 3.78 -16.35 -11.19
N SER A 176 2.89 -17.24 -11.62
CA SER A 176 3.20 -18.40 -12.46
C SER A 176 3.67 -18.04 -13.87
N VAL A 177 3.36 -16.87 -14.37
CA VAL A 177 3.72 -16.41 -15.73
C VAL A 177 5.12 -15.78 -15.76
N ILE A 178 5.69 -15.51 -14.59
CA ILE A 178 6.95 -14.76 -14.43
C ILE A 178 8.16 -15.67 -14.68
N GLY A 179 9.04 -15.28 -15.59
CA GLY A 179 10.29 -15.99 -15.87
C GLY A 179 11.34 -15.86 -14.76
N LYS A 180 12.39 -16.73 -14.78
CA LYS A 180 13.49 -16.70 -13.79
C LYS A 180 14.14 -15.32 -13.63
N THR A 181 14.29 -14.56 -14.70
CA THR A 181 14.87 -13.20 -14.70
C THR A 181 14.01 -12.23 -13.90
N GLU A 182 12.70 -12.32 -14.07
CA GLU A 182 11.73 -11.47 -13.38
C GLU A 182 11.62 -11.84 -11.90
N VAL A 183 11.67 -13.13 -11.55
CA VAL A 183 11.76 -13.58 -10.16
C VAL A 183 12.98 -13.00 -9.46
N ASN A 184 14.15 -13.00 -10.11
CA ASN A 184 15.37 -12.41 -9.57
C ASN A 184 15.25 -10.88 -9.42
N PHE A 185 14.60 -10.23 -10.36
CA PHE A 185 14.29 -8.80 -10.28
C PHE A 185 13.38 -8.51 -9.08
N LEU A 186 12.28 -9.25 -8.89
CA LEU A 186 11.38 -9.12 -7.73
C LEU A 186 12.12 -9.34 -6.41
N LYS A 187 12.99 -10.35 -6.33
CA LYS A 187 13.86 -10.58 -5.14
C LYS A 187 14.70 -9.34 -4.81
N SER A 188 15.24 -8.67 -5.84
CA SER A 188 15.99 -7.43 -5.66
C SER A 188 15.12 -6.30 -5.11
N LEU A 189 13.90 -6.15 -5.63
CA LEU A 189 12.95 -5.13 -5.18
C LEU A 189 12.47 -5.37 -3.74
N ILE A 190 12.14 -6.62 -3.39
CA ILE A 190 11.72 -7.01 -2.04
C ILE A 190 12.80 -6.67 -1.00
N SER A 191 14.06 -6.59 -1.39
CA SER A 191 15.18 -6.30 -0.50
C SER A 191 15.56 -4.82 -0.42
N LYS A 192 14.98 -3.95 -1.26
CA LYS A 192 15.30 -2.50 -1.27
C LYS A 192 14.68 -1.79 -0.07
N VAL A 193 15.46 -0.94 0.57
CA VAL A 193 15.02 -0.04 1.67
C VAL A 193 14.57 1.30 1.10
N PHE A 194 15.31 1.83 0.13
CA PHE A 194 15.05 3.09 -0.54
C PHE A 194 14.98 2.91 -2.05
N ILE A 195 14.20 3.75 -2.68
CA ILE A 195 14.08 3.90 -4.12
C ILE A 195 14.65 5.26 -4.48
N ASN A 196 15.73 5.27 -5.26
CA ASN A 196 16.34 6.51 -5.75
C ASN A 196 15.83 6.79 -7.15
N GLU A 197 14.80 7.63 -7.25
CA GLU A 197 14.16 7.96 -8.52
C GLU A 197 13.82 9.45 -8.59
N ARG A 198 13.84 9.99 -9.81
CA ARG A 198 13.37 11.33 -10.06
C ARG A 198 11.85 11.31 -10.24
N LEU A 199 11.13 11.93 -9.33
CA LEU A 199 9.68 12.06 -9.44
C LEU A 199 9.27 12.87 -10.69
N PRO A 200 8.05 12.68 -11.21
CA PRO A 200 7.52 13.53 -12.27
C PRO A 200 7.62 15.02 -11.87
N TYR A 201 8.05 15.83 -12.81
CA TYR A 201 8.24 17.28 -12.63
C TYR A 201 9.34 17.74 -11.64
N GLU A 202 10.02 16.81 -10.96
CA GLU A 202 11.15 17.16 -10.10
C GLU A 202 12.45 17.25 -10.91
N ARG A 203 13.37 18.14 -10.48
CA ARG A 203 14.65 18.36 -11.17
C ARG A 203 15.71 17.33 -10.77
N ARG A 204 15.58 16.73 -9.60
CA ARG A 204 16.60 15.82 -9.02
C ARG A 204 15.95 14.50 -8.59
N ALA A 205 16.76 13.46 -8.59
CA ALA A 205 16.36 12.20 -7.96
C ALA A 205 16.33 12.36 -6.43
N GLU A 206 15.35 11.72 -5.81
CA GLU A 206 15.18 11.69 -4.36
C GLU A 206 15.26 10.26 -3.85
N ASN A 207 15.76 10.11 -2.62
CA ASN A 207 15.74 8.85 -1.90
C ASN A 207 14.41 8.71 -1.17
N LEU A 208 13.49 7.97 -1.77
CA LEU A 208 12.18 7.71 -1.20
C LEU A 208 12.20 6.39 -0.41
N PRO A 209 11.70 6.35 0.83
CA PRO A 209 11.60 5.11 1.57
C PRO A 209 10.59 4.18 0.89
N ARG A 210 10.92 2.90 0.81
CA ARG A 210 9.95 1.89 0.44
C ARG A 210 9.00 1.66 1.61
N ILE A 211 7.71 1.81 1.39
CA ILE A 211 6.67 1.61 2.40
C ILE A 211 5.82 0.36 2.14
N CYS A 212 5.87 -0.19 0.92
CA CYS A 212 5.03 -1.32 0.55
C CYS A 212 5.49 -2.64 1.15
N SER A 213 4.52 -3.51 1.39
CA SER A 213 4.72 -4.94 1.55
C SER A 213 4.18 -5.69 0.34
N PHE A 214 4.83 -6.81 0.00
CA PHE A 214 4.40 -7.63 -1.12
C PHE A 214 3.55 -8.80 -0.64
N ILE A 215 2.47 -9.04 -1.35
CA ILE A 215 1.64 -10.24 -1.25
C ILE A 215 1.39 -10.74 -2.66
N GLY A 216 1.11 -12.02 -2.84
CA GLY A 216 0.87 -12.51 -4.18
C GLY A 216 -0.07 -13.71 -4.23
N SER A 217 -0.53 -13.99 -5.44
CA SER A 217 -1.32 -15.18 -5.76
C SER A 217 -0.75 -15.90 -6.96
N THR A 218 -0.87 -17.22 -6.98
CA THR A 218 -0.41 -18.05 -8.09
C THR A 218 -1.27 -19.30 -8.24
N ASN A 219 -1.31 -19.82 -9.46
CA ASN A 219 -1.90 -21.13 -9.75
C ASN A 219 -0.84 -22.25 -9.87
N MET A 220 0.45 -21.91 -9.78
CA MET A 220 1.57 -22.85 -9.85
C MET A 220 2.56 -22.60 -8.73
N VAL A 221 3.05 -23.64 -8.08
CA VAL A 221 3.98 -23.54 -6.94
C VAL A 221 5.44 -23.68 -7.38
N ASP A 222 5.69 -24.43 -8.43
CA ASP A 222 7.03 -24.91 -8.81
C ASP A 222 8.00 -23.83 -9.30
N PHE A 223 7.50 -22.67 -9.74
CA PHE A 223 8.36 -21.61 -10.29
C PHE A 223 9.09 -20.77 -9.21
N LEU A 224 8.64 -20.83 -7.95
CA LEU A 224 9.27 -20.14 -6.82
C LEU A 224 10.34 -20.97 -6.12
N THR A 225 10.57 -22.21 -6.57
CA THR A 225 11.64 -23.04 -6.05
C THR A 225 13.00 -22.45 -6.49
N ASP A 226 13.71 -21.93 -5.52
CA ASP A 226 15.07 -21.39 -5.70
C ASP A 226 16.07 -22.46 -5.29
N GLU A 227 17.04 -22.77 -6.13
CA GLU A 227 18.15 -23.68 -5.82
C GLU A 227 18.96 -23.22 -4.57
N THR A 228 18.86 -21.95 -4.21
CA THR A 228 19.53 -21.31 -3.07
C THR A 228 18.65 -21.16 -1.81
N GLY A 229 17.41 -21.67 -1.85
CA GLY A 229 16.43 -21.53 -0.77
C GLY A 229 15.61 -20.25 -0.84
N SER A 230 14.30 -20.41 -0.72
CA SER A 230 13.33 -19.33 -0.89
C SER A 230 13.14 -18.51 0.39
N VAL A 231 14.15 -17.71 0.76
CA VAL A 231 14.09 -16.91 2.01
C VAL A 231 13.06 -15.77 1.94
N ARG A 232 12.64 -15.35 0.74
CA ARG A 232 11.77 -14.18 0.52
C ARG A 232 10.31 -14.51 0.28
N TRP A 233 10.03 -15.74 -0.12
CA TRP A 233 8.68 -16.21 -0.43
C TRP A 233 8.15 -17.08 0.70
N ILE A 234 7.02 -16.72 1.26
CA ILE A 234 6.31 -17.53 2.25
C ILE A 234 5.06 -18.04 1.54
N ILE A 235 5.11 -19.27 1.07
CA ILE A 235 4.11 -19.86 0.18
C ILE A 235 3.22 -20.80 0.99
N PHE A 236 1.91 -20.66 0.80
CA PHE A 236 0.90 -21.55 1.34
C PHE A 236 -0.04 -22.05 0.26
N ASP A 237 -0.19 -23.36 0.19
CA ASP A 237 -1.16 -23.98 -0.68
C ASP A 237 -2.55 -23.86 -0.06
N VAL A 238 -3.40 -23.07 -0.69
CA VAL A 238 -4.81 -22.91 -0.27
C VAL A 238 -5.59 -24.12 -0.72
N ILE A 239 -6.27 -24.79 0.21
CA ILE A 239 -7.08 -25.97 -0.05
C ILE A 239 -8.53 -25.53 -0.27
N GLY A 240 -9.04 -25.81 -1.47
CA GLY A 240 -10.41 -25.46 -1.84
C GLY A 240 -10.62 -23.95 -1.99
N ARG A 241 -11.80 -23.48 -1.62
CA ARG A 241 -12.19 -22.07 -1.73
C ARG A 241 -12.07 -21.35 -0.40
N ILE A 242 -11.58 -20.12 -0.43
CA ILE A 242 -11.56 -19.24 0.75
C ILE A 242 -12.99 -18.94 1.18
N ASN A 243 -13.25 -19.06 2.48
CA ASN A 243 -14.57 -18.81 3.04
C ASN A 243 -14.75 -17.31 3.33
N PHE A 244 -15.53 -16.63 2.51
CA PHE A 244 -15.80 -15.20 2.62
C PHE A 244 -16.80 -14.79 3.73
N ALA A 245 -17.25 -15.71 4.58
CA ALA A 245 -18.10 -15.37 5.72
C ALA A 245 -17.44 -14.35 6.66
N TYR A 246 -16.11 -14.27 6.68
CA TYR A 246 -15.37 -13.27 7.46
C TYR A 246 -15.77 -11.83 7.13
N SER A 247 -16.20 -11.54 5.91
CA SER A 247 -16.61 -10.18 5.52
C SER A 247 -17.76 -9.61 6.37
N LYS A 248 -18.51 -10.49 7.04
CA LYS A 248 -19.61 -10.12 7.95
C LYS A 248 -19.23 -10.19 9.43
N THR A 249 -18.15 -10.85 9.78
CA THR A 249 -17.80 -11.22 11.17
C THR A 249 -16.48 -10.62 11.63
N VAL A 250 -15.56 -10.35 10.71
CA VAL A 250 -14.23 -9.80 11.01
C VAL A 250 -14.13 -8.36 10.55
N ASP A 251 -13.82 -7.49 11.48
CA ASP A 251 -13.54 -6.08 11.22
C ASP A 251 -12.07 -5.92 10.79
N ILE A 252 -11.84 -5.55 9.54
CA ILE A 252 -10.49 -5.41 8.98
C ILE A 252 -9.67 -4.33 9.69
N ASP A 253 -10.29 -3.25 10.18
CA ASP A 253 -9.58 -2.23 10.96
C ASP A 253 -9.03 -2.79 12.29
N LYS A 254 -9.58 -3.90 12.79
CA LYS A 254 -9.09 -4.60 13.99
C LYS A 254 -8.07 -5.70 13.69
N VAL A 255 -7.96 -6.10 12.43
CA VAL A 255 -6.90 -7.02 11.97
C VAL A 255 -5.57 -6.27 11.89
N TRP A 256 -5.60 -5.02 11.49
CA TRP A 256 -4.44 -4.11 11.42
C TRP A 256 -4.16 -3.44 12.77
#